data_1c2c77b805c70e7c7bef69d178ef6765
#
_entry.id   1c2c77b805c70e7c7bef69d178ef6765
#
_cell.length_a   1.000
_cell.length_b   1.000
_cell.length_c   1.000
_cell.angle_alpha   90.00
_cell.angle_beta   90.00
_cell.angle_gamma   90.00
#
_symmetry.space_group_name_H-M   'P 1'
#
loop_
_entity.id
_entity.type
_entity.pdbx_description
1 polymer ?
#
loop_
_entity_poly.entity_id
_entity_poly.type
_entity_poly.pdbx_seq_one_letter_code
_entity_poly.pdbx_strand_id
1 'polypeptide(L)'
;MRSSWKLGTLVGVLGLAGLVTLLAVSPPGPGAMTSSAAARAAEPPPLDARWYGAAPYVTPMYGDPPDLARVLHDTGQKTFQLAFVLAPKSGGCRPTWDGTAPVSADDAAANTIDGVRAAGGDVSVSVGGYGGTNLGQTCGTPEATAAAYQQVIDAHRLRAIDFNLEEPEIGQPGAIRNELAAAQILQRNNPGLYVSVTTVASATGTTPAGQGLLDAAKALNFVPNNYAIMPFNGFPDADRQIASLEAFHRALMTTFGWDDATAYAHEGASLMNGRSDAGEYYRQQDMQAVLDYALGRGFSRYTFWSLNRDRQCDQPDSGQTSGTCSSVPQQPWDFTKLTARFATAAPPAPAQPVAGG
;
A
#
# COMPACT_ATOMS: atom_id res chain seq x y z
N MET A 1 53.01 37.74 1.44
CA MET A 1 54.39 37.46 1.93
C MET A 1 54.58 35.98 1.62
N ARG A 2 55.24 35.68 0.52
CA ARG A 2 56.66 35.30 0.39
C ARG A 2 56.98 34.16 1.39
N SER A 3 57.32 33.01 0.95
CA SER A 3 58.49 32.51 0.22
C SER A 3 58.96 31.29 1.01
N SER A 4 59.50 30.25 0.61
CA SER A 4 60.24 29.75 -0.53
C SER A 4 60.92 28.42 -0.15
N TRP A 5 60.95 27.48 -1.07
CA TRP A 5 62.13 26.70 -1.52
C TRP A 5 63.05 26.04 -0.49
N LYS A 6 63.36 24.75 -0.62
CA LYS A 6 64.68 24.34 -1.15
C LYS A 6 64.77 22.85 -1.54
N LEU A 7 65.31 22.64 -2.70
CA LEU A 7 65.98 21.47 -3.29
C LEU A 7 67.19 20.94 -2.49
N GLY A 8 67.57 19.74 -2.82
CA GLY A 8 68.93 19.21 -2.67
C GLY A 8 68.91 17.72 -2.31
N THR A 9 69.61 16.77 -2.77
CA THR A 9 70.61 16.63 -3.84
C THR A 9 70.87 15.13 -3.99
N LEU A 10 71.16 14.66 -5.19
CA LEU A 10 71.68 13.33 -5.58
C LEU A 10 72.99 12.97 -4.95
N VAL A 11 73.28 11.67 -4.73
CA VAL A 11 74.59 10.90 -4.92
C VAL A 11 74.20 9.46 -4.53
N GLY A 12 74.45 8.35 -5.16
CA GLY A 12 75.44 7.99 -6.17
C GLY A 12 75.54 6.46 -6.23
N VAL A 13 75.77 5.93 -7.32
CA VAL A 13 75.86 4.55 -7.80
C VAL A 13 76.84 3.68 -6.99
N LEU A 14 76.52 2.38 -6.81
CA LEU A 14 77.45 1.26 -6.97
C LEU A 14 76.70 -0.04 -7.23
N GLY A 15 77.00 -0.67 -8.35
CA GLY A 15 76.40 -1.90 -8.82
C GLY A 15 76.98 -3.15 -8.16
N LEU A 16 76.12 -4.15 -8.03
CA LEU A 16 76.55 -5.56 -7.89
C LEU A 16 75.67 -6.42 -8.80
N ALA A 17 76.32 -7.08 -9.73
CA ALA A 17 75.76 -8.06 -10.64
C ALA A 17 75.38 -9.31 -9.86
N GLY A 18 74.07 -9.60 -9.75
CA GLY A 18 73.54 -10.84 -9.18
C GLY A 18 72.75 -11.59 -10.26
N LEU A 19 73.13 -12.82 -10.49
CA LEU A 19 72.57 -13.78 -11.42
C LEU A 19 71.07 -13.98 -11.12
N VAL A 20 70.23 -13.56 -12.07
CA VAL A 20 68.76 -13.81 -11.97
C VAL A 20 68.41 -15.08 -12.71
N THR A 21 68.11 -16.14 -11.96
CA THR A 21 67.44 -17.33 -12.47
C THR A 21 66.01 -16.99 -12.79
N LEU A 22 65.64 -17.00 -14.06
CA LEU A 22 64.28 -16.89 -14.52
C LEU A 22 63.50 -18.14 -14.17
N LEU A 23 62.70 -18.05 -13.10
CA LEU A 23 61.59 -18.96 -12.86
C LEU A 23 60.42 -18.50 -13.73
N ALA A 24 60.04 -19.28 -14.73
CA ALA A 24 58.85 -19.07 -15.53
C ALA A 24 57.61 -19.24 -14.64
N VAL A 25 57.01 -18.12 -14.25
CA VAL A 25 55.65 -18.12 -13.61
C VAL A 25 54.65 -18.20 -14.75
N SER A 26 53.99 -19.33 -14.86
CA SER A 26 52.82 -19.50 -15.74
C SER A 26 51.73 -18.53 -15.30
N PRO A 27 51.04 -17.83 -16.22
CA PRO A 27 49.91 -17.00 -15.87
C PRO A 27 48.79 -17.87 -15.27
N PRO A 28 48.08 -17.42 -14.21
CA PRO A 28 46.90 -18.12 -13.74
C PRO A 28 45.87 -18.14 -14.88
N GLY A 29 45.39 -19.32 -15.21
CA GLY A 29 44.29 -19.51 -16.16
C GLY A 29 43.05 -18.66 -15.73
N PRO A 30 42.17 -18.34 -16.67
CA PRO A 30 40.97 -17.60 -16.34
C PRO A 30 40.19 -18.36 -15.30
N GLY A 31 40.29 -17.93 -14.03
CA GLY A 31 39.45 -18.40 -12.96
C GLY A 31 38.00 -18.13 -13.37
N ALA A 32 37.23 -19.20 -13.53
CA ALA A 32 35.81 -19.10 -13.68
C ALA A 32 35.29 -18.27 -12.48
N MET A 33 34.93 -17.00 -12.74
CA MET A 33 34.09 -16.25 -11.84
C MET A 33 32.77 -17.03 -11.79
N THR A 34 32.64 -17.90 -10.80
CA THR A 34 31.34 -18.40 -10.40
C THR A 34 30.59 -17.19 -9.87
N SER A 35 29.85 -16.53 -10.75
CA SER A 35 28.78 -15.65 -10.38
C SER A 35 27.86 -16.47 -9.48
N SER A 36 27.99 -16.29 -8.18
CA SER A 36 26.98 -16.67 -7.21
C SER A 36 25.81 -15.71 -7.41
N ALA A 37 25.07 -15.90 -8.51
CA ALA A 37 23.68 -15.49 -8.54
C ALA A 37 23.01 -16.36 -7.47
N ALA A 38 22.85 -15.82 -6.27
CA ALA A 38 21.94 -16.38 -5.30
C ALA A 38 20.65 -16.70 -6.07
N ALA A 39 20.31 -17.97 -6.16
CA ALA A 39 19.10 -18.41 -6.82
C ALA A 39 17.94 -17.69 -6.10
N ARG A 40 17.43 -16.64 -6.74
CA ARG A 40 16.27 -15.90 -6.24
C ARG A 40 15.18 -16.94 -6.08
N ALA A 41 14.67 -17.09 -4.86
CA ALA A 41 13.55 -17.98 -4.60
C ALA A 41 12.47 -17.72 -5.66
N ALA A 42 11.92 -18.81 -6.23
CA ALA A 42 10.86 -18.69 -7.22
C ALA A 42 9.73 -17.84 -6.63
N GLU A 43 9.28 -16.86 -7.40
CA GLU A 43 8.23 -15.96 -6.95
C GLU A 43 6.96 -16.78 -6.65
N PRO A 44 6.32 -16.63 -5.48
CA PRO A 44 5.12 -17.37 -5.18
C PRO A 44 4.02 -17.06 -6.21
N PRO A 45 3.12 -18.00 -6.51
CA PRO A 45 2.03 -17.72 -7.43
C PRO A 45 1.18 -16.55 -6.93
N PRO A 46 0.56 -15.77 -7.85
CA PRO A 46 -0.31 -14.67 -7.46
C PRO A 46 -1.46 -15.18 -6.59
N LEU A 47 -1.80 -14.42 -5.57
CA LEU A 47 -3.00 -14.67 -4.77
C LEU A 47 -4.24 -14.23 -5.53
N ASP A 48 -5.39 -14.75 -5.16
CA ASP A 48 -6.69 -14.27 -5.65
C ASP A 48 -6.88 -12.79 -5.34
N ALA A 49 -7.56 -12.05 -6.22
CA ALA A 49 -7.82 -10.62 -6.10
C ALA A 49 -8.49 -10.24 -4.77
N ARG A 50 -9.29 -11.15 -4.22
CA ARG A 50 -9.98 -10.95 -2.95
C ARG A 50 -9.04 -10.83 -1.76
N TRP A 51 -7.86 -11.47 -1.81
CA TRP A 51 -6.81 -11.26 -0.81
C TRP A 51 -6.29 -9.83 -0.84
N TYR A 52 -6.03 -9.25 -2.02
CA TYR A 52 -5.60 -7.86 -2.13
C TYR A 52 -6.69 -6.88 -1.67
N GLY A 53 -7.97 -7.21 -1.90
CA GLY A 53 -9.11 -6.47 -1.36
C GLY A 53 -9.24 -6.55 0.16
N ALA A 54 -8.65 -7.55 0.80
CA ALA A 54 -8.69 -7.79 2.24
C ALA A 54 -7.43 -7.31 2.98
N ALA A 55 -6.49 -6.65 2.31
CA ALA A 55 -5.19 -6.29 2.88
C ALA A 55 -5.32 -5.16 3.93
N PRO A 56 -5.13 -5.42 5.26
CA PRO A 56 -5.13 -4.37 6.25
C PRO A 56 -3.92 -3.44 6.07
N TYR A 57 -4.11 -2.16 6.34
CA TYR A 57 -3.04 -1.18 6.31
C TYR A 57 -2.02 -1.43 7.42
N VAL A 58 -0.76 -1.25 7.10
CA VAL A 58 0.34 -1.28 8.06
C VAL A 58 1.38 -0.23 7.70
N THR A 59 1.87 0.48 8.71
CA THR A 59 3.00 1.39 8.56
C THR A 59 4.29 0.64 8.89
N PRO A 60 5.11 0.26 7.89
CA PRO A 60 6.25 -0.61 8.13
C PRO A 60 7.44 0.10 8.78
N MET A 61 7.46 1.45 8.75
CA MET A 61 8.58 2.26 9.18
C MET A 61 8.39 2.87 10.57
N TYR A 62 7.17 2.89 11.11
CA TYR A 62 6.84 3.50 12.42
C TYR A 62 5.57 2.86 13.02
N GLY A 63 5.21 3.28 14.25
CA GLY A 63 4.01 2.78 14.91
C GLY A 63 4.13 1.33 15.38
N ASP A 64 5.35 0.89 15.72
CA ASP A 64 5.64 -0.45 16.23
C ASP A 64 5.02 -1.56 15.33
N PRO A 65 5.48 -1.69 14.08
CA PRO A 65 4.92 -2.65 13.14
C PRO A 65 5.12 -4.09 13.63
N PRO A 66 4.09 -4.94 13.51
CA PRO A 66 4.23 -6.34 13.87
C PRO A 66 5.06 -7.11 12.84
N ASP A 67 5.56 -8.27 13.23
CA ASP A 67 6.09 -9.27 12.30
C ASP A 67 4.93 -9.83 11.45
N LEU A 68 4.84 -9.43 10.19
CA LEU A 68 3.75 -9.79 9.29
C LEU A 68 3.71 -11.28 8.95
N ALA A 69 4.87 -11.95 8.92
CA ALA A 69 4.93 -13.40 8.70
C ALA A 69 4.28 -14.15 9.88
N ARG A 70 4.50 -13.64 11.10
CA ARG A 70 3.83 -14.17 12.30
C ARG A 70 2.33 -13.88 12.27
N VAL A 71 1.92 -12.66 11.91
CA VAL A 71 0.48 -12.33 11.78
C VAL A 71 -0.20 -13.26 10.79
N LEU A 72 0.44 -13.52 9.63
CA LEU A 72 -0.06 -14.47 8.64
C LEU A 72 -0.24 -15.86 9.25
N HIS A 73 0.75 -16.36 9.99
CA HIS A 73 0.69 -17.66 10.66
C HIS A 73 -0.46 -17.73 11.67
N ASP A 74 -0.61 -16.67 12.49
CA ASP A 74 -1.56 -16.66 13.62
C ASP A 74 -3.01 -16.42 13.18
N THR A 75 -3.24 -15.80 12.01
CA THR A 75 -4.57 -15.37 11.56
C THR A 75 -5.01 -15.97 10.23
N GLY A 76 -4.09 -16.46 9.43
CA GLY A 76 -4.34 -16.84 8.04
C GLY A 76 -4.46 -15.65 7.07
N GLN A 77 -4.28 -14.40 7.52
CA GLN A 77 -4.26 -13.22 6.65
C GLN A 77 -3.02 -13.26 5.76
N LYS A 78 -3.22 -13.26 4.42
CA LYS A 78 -2.12 -13.47 3.47
C LYS A 78 -1.59 -12.20 2.82
N THR A 79 -2.32 -11.11 2.87
CA THR A 79 -1.93 -9.84 2.23
C THR A 79 -1.94 -8.70 3.22
N PHE A 80 -1.01 -7.77 3.03
CA PHE A 80 -0.87 -6.58 3.87
C PHE A 80 -0.62 -5.37 2.98
N GLN A 81 -1.14 -4.20 3.35
CA GLN A 81 -1.02 -2.98 2.56
C GLN A 81 -0.06 -2.02 3.24
N LEU A 82 1.16 -1.93 2.72
CA LEU A 82 2.21 -1.07 3.27
C LEU A 82 1.90 0.41 2.96
N ALA A 83 1.85 1.25 3.97
CA ALA A 83 1.45 2.66 3.90
C ALA A 83 2.54 3.57 4.50
N PHE A 84 2.87 4.70 3.95
CA PHE A 84 2.45 5.25 2.67
C PHE A 84 3.65 5.65 1.82
N VAL A 85 3.49 5.55 0.50
CA VAL A 85 4.44 6.16 -0.43
C VAL A 85 3.95 7.57 -0.79
N LEU A 86 4.84 8.55 -0.63
CA LEU A 86 4.62 9.97 -0.81
C LEU A 86 5.73 10.60 -1.66
N ALA A 87 5.52 11.82 -2.12
CA ALA A 87 6.59 12.68 -2.61
C ALA A 87 7.54 13.07 -1.47
N PRO A 88 8.81 13.37 -1.73
CA PRO A 88 9.75 13.81 -0.70
C PRO A 88 9.27 15.12 -0.04
N LYS A 89 9.45 15.26 1.27
CA LYS A 89 9.22 16.52 1.99
C LYS A 89 10.02 17.69 1.42
N SER A 90 11.12 17.42 0.75
CA SER A 90 11.93 18.41 0.02
C SER A 90 11.37 18.79 -1.35
N GLY A 91 10.25 18.17 -1.77
CA GLY A 91 9.65 18.35 -3.09
C GLY A 91 10.27 17.45 -4.16
N GLY A 92 9.66 17.44 -5.33
CA GLY A 92 10.09 16.68 -6.50
C GLY A 92 9.24 15.44 -6.77
N CYS A 93 9.53 14.78 -7.89
CA CYS A 93 8.77 13.64 -8.41
C CYS A 93 9.58 12.33 -8.21
N ARG A 94 9.72 11.92 -6.96
CA ARG A 94 10.35 10.64 -6.59
C ARG A 94 9.53 9.96 -5.48
N PRO A 95 9.29 8.64 -5.57
CA PRO A 95 8.59 7.94 -4.51
C PRO A 95 9.49 7.81 -3.26
N THR A 96 8.89 8.07 -2.10
CA THR A 96 9.55 7.91 -0.79
C THR A 96 8.58 7.29 0.20
N TRP A 97 9.08 6.50 1.13
CA TRP A 97 8.33 6.10 2.32
C TRP A 97 8.16 7.32 3.23
N ASP A 98 6.91 7.68 3.55
CA ASP A 98 6.51 8.78 4.44
C ASP A 98 7.16 10.14 4.12
N GLY A 99 7.48 10.37 2.84
CA GLY A 99 8.12 11.61 2.39
C GLY A 99 9.59 11.76 2.81
N THR A 100 10.24 10.71 3.30
CA THR A 100 11.60 10.75 3.84
C THR A 100 12.58 9.77 3.23
N ALA A 101 12.30 8.46 3.30
CA ALA A 101 13.19 7.42 2.84
C ALA A 101 12.92 7.06 1.37
N PRO A 102 13.92 7.05 0.47
CA PRO A 102 13.72 6.61 -0.90
C PRO A 102 13.21 5.17 -0.96
N VAL A 103 12.26 4.90 -1.86
CA VAL A 103 11.84 3.53 -2.17
C VAL A 103 12.93 2.86 -2.99
N SER A 104 13.40 1.71 -2.54
CA SER A 104 14.38 0.89 -3.22
C SER A 104 14.21 -0.58 -2.87
N ALA A 105 14.83 -1.48 -3.63
CA ALA A 105 14.79 -2.92 -3.34
C ALA A 105 15.58 -3.32 -2.08
N ASP A 106 16.33 -2.41 -1.49
CA ASP A 106 17.18 -2.65 -0.30
C ASP A 106 16.70 -1.89 0.94
N ASP A 107 15.50 -1.30 0.90
CA ASP A 107 14.92 -0.59 2.05
C ASP A 107 14.34 -1.54 3.12
N ALA A 108 13.95 -0.99 4.28
CA ALA A 108 13.40 -1.79 5.37
C ALA A 108 12.06 -2.48 4.97
N ALA A 109 11.30 -1.87 4.06
CA ALA A 109 10.06 -2.45 3.55
C ALA A 109 10.35 -3.70 2.70
N ALA A 110 11.47 -3.75 1.97
CA ALA A 110 11.86 -4.91 1.17
C ALA A 110 12.01 -6.17 2.04
N ASN A 111 12.66 -6.06 3.21
CA ASN A 111 12.79 -7.19 4.14
C ASN A 111 11.43 -7.68 4.65
N THR A 112 10.52 -6.74 4.94
CA THR A 112 9.15 -7.06 5.35
C THR A 112 8.40 -7.79 4.24
N ILE A 113 8.51 -7.33 3.00
CA ILE A 113 7.89 -7.95 1.82
C ILE A 113 8.42 -9.36 1.59
N ASP A 114 9.75 -9.52 1.64
CA ASP A 114 10.39 -10.83 1.45
C ASP A 114 9.98 -11.82 2.54
N GLY A 115 9.87 -11.37 3.79
CA GLY A 115 9.38 -12.19 4.91
C GLY A 115 7.93 -12.67 4.71
N VAL A 116 7.04 -11.77 4.30
CA VAL A 116 5.64 -12.11 3.99
C VAL A 116 5.55 -13.12 2.84
N ARG A 117 6.31 -12.90 1.78
CA ARG A 117 6.34 -13.80 0.60
C ARG A 117 6.92 -15.16 0.93
N ALA A 118 7.96 -15.21 1.74
CA ALA A 118 8.53 -16.46 2.22
C ALA A 118 7.53 -17.29 3.07
N ALA A 119 6.61 -16.59 3.77
CA ALA A 119 5.52 -17.22 4.51
C ALA A 119 4.29 -17.60 3.64
N GLY A 120 4.34 -17.36 2.32
CA GLY A 120 3.25 -17.68 1.39
C GLY A 120 2.18 -16.60 1.25
N GLY A 121 2.48 -15.37 1.70
CA GLY A 121 1.66 -14.19 1.51
C GLY A 121 2.15 -13.28 0.38
N ASP A 122 1.59 -12.08 0.32
CA ASP A 122 2.04 -11.00 -0.57
C ASP A 122 1.68 -9.63 0.03
N VAL A 123 2.08 -8.55 -0.63
CA VAL A 123 1.81 -7.19 -0.19
C VAL A 123 1.20 -6.35 -1.29
N SER A 124 0.43 -5.34 -0.88
CA SER A 124 0.09 -4.15 -1.65
C SER A 124 0.88 -2.96 -1.09
N VAL A 125 1.08 -1.94 -1.88
CA VAL A 125 1.57 -0.64 -1.39
C VAL A 125 0.46 0.38 -1.58
N SER A 126 0.22 1.19 -0.55
CA SER A 126 -0.67 2.34 -0.64
C SER A 126 0.13 3.62 -0.85
N VAL A 127 -0.31 4.41 -1.81
CA VAL A 127 0.23 5.74 -2.09
C VAL A 127 -0.78 6.78 -1.63
N GLY A 128 -0.32 7.90 -1.10
CA GLY A 128 -1.21 8.93 -0.58
C GLY A 128 -1.37 8.91 0.93
N GLY A 129 -2.60 8.85 1.40
CA GLY A 129 -2.96 8.95 2.82
C GLY A 129 -3.20 10.38 3.29
N TYR A 130 -3.62 10.53 4.54
CA TYR A 130 -3.89 11.84 5.13
C TYR A 130 -2.62 12.64 5.37
N GLY A 131 -2.58 13.85 4.85
CA GLY A 131 -1.43 14.73 4.99
C GLY A 131 -0.28 14.38 4.04
N GLY A 132 0.85 15.05 4.20
CA GLY A 132 2.00 14.89 3.29
C GLY A 132 1.77 15.56 1.93
N THR A 133 2.57 15.15 0.96
CA THR A 133 2.46 15.61 -0.43
C THR A 133 2.54 14.40 -1.34
N ASN A 134 1.56 14.24 -2.23
CA ASN A 134 1.47 13.12 -3.13
C ASN A 134 2.18 13.38 -4.46
N LEU A 135 2.51 12.31 -5.19
CA LEU A 135 3.22 12.45 -6.46
C LEU A 135 2.35 13.13 -7.53
N GLY A 136 1.02 12.95 -7.50
CA GLY A 136 0.10 13.65 -8.38
C GLY A 136 0.14 15.18 -8.26
N GLN A 137 0.52 15.69 -7.08
CA GLN A 137 0.70 17.12 -6.83
C GLN A 137 2.05 17.65 -7.36
N THR A 138 3.08 16.80 -7.42
CA THR A 138 4.46 17.28 -7.66
C THR A 138 5.06 16.85 -9.01
N CYS A 139 4.56 15.80 -9.62
CA CYS A 139 5.12 15.28 -10.88
C CYS A 139 4.67 16.05 -12.13
N GLY A 140 3.62 16.85 -12.04
CA GLY A 140 3.17 17.76 -13.08
C GLY A 140 2.35 17.11 -14.21
N THR A 141 2.61 15.85 -14.57
CA THR A 141 1.85 15.11 -15.58
C THR A 141 1.49 13.69 -15.14
N PRO A 142 0.43 13.09 -15.69
CA PRO A 142 0.08 11.70 -15.41
C PRO A 142 1.19 10.70 -15.75
N GLU A 143 1.91 10.92 -16.84
CA GLU A 143 3.00 10.06 -17.29
C GLU A 143 4.18 10.08 -16.33
N ALA A 144 4.57 11.27 -15.84
CA ALA A 144 5.63 11.42 -14.86
C ALA A 144 5.21 10.82 -13.50
N THR A 145 3.95 11.00 -13.09
CA THR A 145 3.38 10.39 -11.89
C THR A 145 3.38 8.86 -12.00
N ALA A 146 2.92 8.31 -13.12
CA ALA A 146 2.95 6.88 -13.38
C ALA A 146 4.39 6.32 -13.39
N ALA A 147 5.34 7.03 -14.02
CA ALA A 147 6.74 6.60 -14.05
C ALA A 147 7.37 6.58 -12.65
N ALA A 148 6.97 7.49 -11.77
CA ALA A 148 7.41 7.48 -10.38
C ALA A 148 6.83 6.28 -9.60
N TYR A 149 5.53 5.99 -9.72
CA TYR A 149 4.93 4.82 -9.09
C TYR A 149 5.39 3.49 -9.71
N GLN A 150 5.75 3.47 -11.01
CA GLN A 150 6.33 2.29 -11.62
C GLN A 150 7.63 1.87 -10.93
N GLN A 151 8.44 2.83 -10.44
CA GLN A 151 9.64 2.51 -9.66
C GLN A 151 9.32 1.72 -8.39
N VAL A 152 8.18 2.02 -7.73
CA VAL A 152 7.74 1.27 -6.54
C VAL A 152 7.32 -0.16 -6.92
N ILE A 153 6.55 -0.27 -8.02
CA ILE A 153 6.10 -1.56 -8.53
C ILE A 153 7.31 -2.43 -8.90
N ASP A 154 8.29 -1.87 -9.62
CA ASP A 154 9.47 -2.59 -10.09
C ASP A 154 10.40 -2.98 -8.94
N ALA A 155 10.68 -2.04 -8.02
CA ALA A 155 11.55 -2.28 -6.87
C ALA A 155 11.06 -3.46 -6.02
N HIS A 156 9.76 -3.52 -5.78
CA HIS A 156 9.14 -4.53 -4.91
C HIS A 156 8.36 -5.59 -5.67
N ARG A 157 8.37 -5.59 -7.02
CA ARG A 157 7.62 -6.53 -7.87
C ARG A 157 6.16 -6.66 -7.41
N LEU A 158 5.51 -5.50 -7.26
CA LEU A 158 4.16 -5.44 -6.74
C LEU A 158 3.14 -6.02 -7.71
N ARG A 159 2.15 -6.70 -7.16
CA ARG A 159 0.96 -7.20 -7.85
C ARG A 159 -0.30 -6.43 -7.47
N ALA A 160 -0.19 -5.52 -6.51
CA ALA A 160 -1.28 -4.67 -6.06
C ALA A 160 -0.75 -3.30 -5.63
N ILE A 161 -1.53 -2.26 -5.93
CA ILE A 161 -1.29 -0.89 -5.50
C ILE A 161 -2.62 -0.23 -5.14
N ASP A 162 -2.62 0.58 -4.11
CA ASP A 162 -3.78 1.35 -3.64
C ASP A 162 -3.48 2.85 -3.75
N PHE A 163 -4.45 3.61 -4.25
CA PHE A 163 -4.42 5.06 -4.29
C PHE A 163 -5.34 5.59 -3.20
N ASN A 164 -4.77 5.95 -2.06
CA ASN A 164 -5.51 6.48 -0.91
C ASN A 164 -5.54 8.01 -0.98
N LEU A 165 -6.58 8.57 -1.60
CA LEU A 165 -6.68 9.96 -1.98
C LEU A 165 -7.49 10.75 -0.94
N GLU A 166 -6.78 11.46 -0.07
CA GLU A 166 -7.30 12.20 1.09
C GLU A 166 -6.88 13.68 1.06
N GLU A 167 -7.19 14.41 2.13
CA GLU A 167 -6.71 15.79 2.29
C GLU A 167 -5.19 15.83 2.51
N PRO A 168 -4.51 16.83 1.94
CA PRO A 168 -5.05 17.99 1.22
C PRO A 168 -5.28 17.75 -0.29
N GLU A 169 -4.87 16.62 -0.83
CA GLU A 169 -4.85 16.35 -2.27
C GLU A 169 -6.25 16.25 -2.87
N ILE A 170 -7.18 15.60 -2.15
CA ILE A 170 -8.56 15.39 -2.64
C ILE A 170 -9.26 16.69 -3.03
N GLY A 171 -8.87 17.82 -2.40
CA GLY A 171 -9.34 19.17 -2.72
C GLY A 171 -8.67 19.79 -3.95
N GLN A 172 -7.78 19.08 -4.65
CA GLN A 172 -7.00 19.58 -5.79
C GLN A 172 -7.33 18.80 -7.08
N PRO A 173 -8.33 19.24 -7.87
CA PRO A 173 -8.81 18.46 -9.03
C PRO A 173 -7.72 18.11 -10.07
N GLY A 174 -6.69 18.96 -10.20
CA GLY A 174 -5.55 18.71 -11.08
C GLY A 174 -4.69 17.55 -10.60
N ALA A 175 -4.39 17.49 -9.30
CA ALA A 175 -3.63 16.40 -8.68
C ALA A 175 -4.42 15.08 -8.76
N ILE A 176 -5.70 15.10 -8.41
CA ILE A 176 -6.57 13.93 -8.51
C ILE A 176 -6.63 13.38 -9.93
N ARG A 177 -6.72 14.24 -10.93
CA ARG A 177 -6.68 13.80 -12.33
C ARG A 177 -5.34 13.16 -12.68
N ASN A 178 -4.22 13.70 -12.20
CA ASN A 178 -2.90 13.11 -12.40
C ASN A 178 -2.79 11.74 -11.75
N GLU A 179 -3.28 11.57 -10.52
CA GLU A 179 -3.27 10.29 -9.81
C GLU A 179 -4.11 9.23 -10.54
N LEU A 180 -5.35 9.55 -10.88
CA LEU A 180 -6.24 8.61 -11.56
C LEU A 180 -5.75 8.22 -12.96
N ALA A 181 -5.22 9.19 -13.72
CA ALA A 181 -4.64 8.91 -15.04
C ALA A 181 -3.34 8.10 -14.91
N ALA A 182 -2.52 8.37 -13.90
CA ALA A 182 -1.34 7.57 -13.59
C ALA A 182 -1.73 6.12 -13.21
N ALA A 183 -2.73 5.95 -12.35
CA ALA A 183 -3.27 4.64 -11.99
C ALA A 183 -3.74 3.85 -13.23
N GLN A 184 -4.43 4.52 -14.14
CA GLN A 184 -4.86 3.92 -15.41
C GLN A 184 -3.65 3.53 -16.30
N ILE A 185 -2.61 4.36 -16.37
CA ILE A 185 -1.37 4.04 -17.10
C ILE A 185 -0.71 2.80 -16.50
N LEU A 186 -0.58 2.74 -15.17
CA LEU A 186 0.00 1.60 -14.46
C LEU A 186 -0.78 0.31 -14.70
N GLN A 187 -2.11 0.37 -14.64
CA GLN A 187 -2.98 -0.79 -14.92
C GLN A 187 -2.78 -1.33 -16.33
N ARG A 188 -2.60 -0.44 -17.32
CA ARG A 188 -2.31 -0.85 -18.72
C ARG A 188 -0.91 -1.42 -18.88
N ASN A 189 0.09 -0.84 -18.21
CA ASN A 189 1.49 -1.22 -18.35
C ASN A 189 1.84 -2.50 -17.59
N ASN A 190 1.04 -2.87 -16.58
CA ASN A 190 1.26 -4.03 -15.71
C ASN A 190 0.03 -4.95 -15.76
N PRO A 191 -0.15 -5.80 -16.80
CA PRO A 191 -1.29 -6.69 -16.91
C PRO A 191 -1.44 -7.57 -15.65
N GLY A 192 -2.64 -7.57 -15.07
CA GLY A 192 -2.93 -8.30 -13.84
C GLY A 192 -2.63 -7.54 -12.54
N LEU A 193 -2.12 -6.32 -12.61
CA LEU A 193 -1.96 -5.46 -11.44
C LEU A 193 -3.34 -5.15 -10.83
N TYR A 194 -3.51 -5.50 -9.55
CA TYR A 194 -4.68 -5.09 -8.78
C TYR A 194 -4.55 -3.62 -8.39
N VAL A 195 -5.52 -2.81 -8.77
CA VAL A 195 -5.54 -1.38 -8.47
C VAL A 195 -6.78 -1.06 -7.67
N SER A 196 -6.62 -0.45 -6.50
CA SER A 196 -7.71 0.10 -5.70
C SER A 196 -7.60 1.61 -5.56
N VAL A 197 -8.72 2.28 -5.37
CA VAL A 197 -8.81 3.71 -5.06
C VAL A 197 -9.60 3.86 -3.77
N THR A 198 -8.97 4.42 -2.76
CA THR A 198 -9.57 4.69 -1.45
C THR A 198 -9.76 6.19 -1.28
N THR A 199 -10.91 6.63 -0.78
CA THR A 199 -11.23 8.05 -0.61
C THR A 199 -12.08 8.31 0.62
N VAL A 200 -12.30 9.58 0.90
CA VAL A 200 -13.03 10.05 2.07
C VAL A 200 -14.53 9.72 2.00
N ALA A 201 -15.12 9.41 3.17
CA ALA A 201 -16.54 9.16 3.32
C ALA A 201 -17.31 10.39 3.84
N SER A 202 -18.61 10.37 3.64
CA SER A 202 -19.59 11.24 4.30
C SER A 202 -20.85 10.47 4.64
N ALA A 203 -21.74 11.05 5.41
CA ALA A 203 -23.05 10.43 5.72
C ALA A 203 -23.89 10.15 4.46
N THR A 204 -23.58 10.78 3.35
CA THR A 204 -24.25 10.61 2.04
C THR A 204 -23.40 9.85 1.02
N GLY A 205 -22.47 9.00 1.48
CA GLY A 205 -21.56 8.20 0.68
C GLY A 205 -20.17 8.81 0.65
N THR A 206 -19.89 9.71 -0.28
CA THR A 206 -18.62 10.43 -0.32
C THR A 206 -18.84 11.94 -0.20
N THR A 207 -17.75 12.69 0.02
CA THR A 207 -17.79 14.15 0.04
C THR A 207 -17.94 14.73 -1.38
N PRO A 208 -18.25 16.04 -1.54
CA PRO A 208 -18.22 16.66 -2.87
C PRO A 208 -16.88 16.51 -3.60
N ALA A 209 -15.76 16.51 -2.87
CA ALA A 209 -14.43 16.28 -3.46
C ALA A 209 -14.27 14.81 -3.90
N GLY A 210 -14.73 13.86 -3.11
CA GLY A 210 -14.77 12.45 -3.48
C GLY A 210 -15.71 12.17 -4.66
N GLN A 211 -16.86 12.88 -4.79
CA GLN A 211 -17.68 12.80 -5.98
C GLN A 211 -16.91 13.35 -7.21
N GLY A 212 -16.18 14.44 -7.05
CA GLY A 212 -15.31 14.98 -8.11
C GLY A 212 -14.22 14.00 -8.55
N LEU A 213 -13.71 13.16 -7.64
CA LEU A 213 -12.80 12.06 -7.96
C LEU A 213 -13.50 11.02 -8.85
N LEU A 214 -14.71 10.58 -8.50
CA LEU A 214 -15.48 9.61 -9.30
C LEU A 214 -15.80 10.18 -10.69
N ASP A 215 -16.18 11.46 -10.78
CA ASP A 215 -16.46 12.14 -12.04
C ASP A 215 -15.20 12.23 -12.93
N ALA A 216 -14.03 12.49 -12.32
CA ALA A 216 -12.75 12.49 -13.03
C ALA A 216 -12.38 11.09 -13.54
N ALA A 217 -12.60 10.05 -12.72
CA ALA A 217 -12.38 8.66 -13.12
C ALA A 217 -13.29 8.26 -14.31
N LYS A 218 -14.56 8.63 -14.24
CA LYS A 218 -15.51 8.42 -15.37
C LYS A 218 -15.03 9.13 -16.63
N ALA A 219 -14.61 10.38 -16.54
CA ALA A 219 -14.12 11.17 -17.68
C ALA A 219 -12.87 10.54 -18.33
N LEU A 220 -12.06 9.84 -17.56
CA LEU A 220 -10.89 9.08 -18.01
C LEU A 220 -11.27 7.67 -18.54
N ASN A 221 -12.50 7.22 -18.38
CA ASN A 221 -12.90 5.81 -18.57
C ASN A 221 -12.01 4.86 -17.73
N PHE A 222 -11.66 5.26 -16.52
CA PHE A 222 -10.83 4.48 -15.61
C PHE A 222 -11.72 3.66 -14.67
N VAL A 223 -11.52 2.35 -14.70
CA VAL A 223 -12.19 1.40 -13.80
C VAL A 223 -11.11 0.58 -13.09
N PRO A 224 -10.81 0.90 -11.82
CA PRO A 224 -9.95 0.08 -10.98
C PRO A 224 -10.67 -1.21 -10.53
N ASN A 225 -9.99 -2.06 -9.79
CA ASN A 225 -10.62 -3.23 -9.16
C ASN A 225 -11.72 -2.82 -8.17
N ASN A 226 -11.53 -1.71 -7.46
CA ASN A 226 -12.57 -1.12 -6.63
C ASN A 226 -12.34 0.36 -6.33
N TYR A 227 -13.41 1.01 -5.90
CA TYR A 227 -13.44 2.27 -5.18
C TYR A 227 -13.89 1.97 -3.74
N ALA A 228 -13.13 2.43 -2.75
CA ALA A 228 -13.46 2.26 -1.34
C ALA A 228 -13.62 3.61 -0.65
N ILE A 229 -14.54 3.69 0.31
CA ILE A 229 -14.65 4.84 1.20
C ILE A 229 -14.25 4.48 2.62
N MET A 230 -13.94 5.50 3.43
CA MET A 230 -13.46 5.39 4.80
C MET A 230 -14.53 5.89 5.78
N PRO A 231 -15.58 5.09 6.11
CA PRO A 231 -16.68 5.51 6.96
C PRO A 231 -16.30 5.46 8.46
N PHE A 232 -15.36 6.32 8.85
CA PHE A 232 -14.97 6.57 10.23
C PHE A 232 -14.79 8.08 10.44
N ASN A 233 -14.50 8.55 11.67
CA ASN A 233 -14.46 9.98 12.00
C ASN A 233 -15.80 10.70 11.73
N GLY A 234 -16.72 10.58 12.68
CA GLY A 234 -18.08 11.15 12.59
C GLY A 234 -19.19 10.12 12.29
N PHE A 235 -18.86 8.83 12.29
CA PHE A 235 -19.82 7.74 12.17
C PHE A 235 -19.95 7.05 13.54
N PRO A 236 -21.05 7.22 14.27
CA PRO A 236 -21.14 6.78 15.67
C PRO A 236 -21.21 5.26 15.85
N ASP A 237 -21.60 4.52 14.83
CA ASP A 237 -21.86 3.08 14.88
C ASP A 237 -21.81 2.41 13.50
N ALA A 238 -21.92 1.08 13.49
CA ALA A 238 -21.92 0.28 12.27
C ALA A 238 -23.11 0.58 11.34
N ASP A 239 -24.26 0.91 11.88
CA ASP A 239 -25.45 1.22 11.06
C ASP A 239 -25.22 2.49 10.23
N ARG A 240 -24.55 3.49 10.80
CA ARG A 240 -24.19 4.72 10.08
C ARG A 240 -23.08 4.49 9.08
N GLN A 241 -22.13 3.60 9.37
CA GLN A 241 -21.12 3.16 8.41
C GLN A 241 -21.77 2.46 7.21
N ILE A 242 -22.69 1.53 7.46
CA ILE A 242 -23.43 0.80 6.42
C ILE A 242 -24.31 1.77 5.59
N ALA A 243 -25.02 2.70 6.25
CA ALA A 243 -25.83 3.69 5.53
C ALA A 243 -24.98 4.58 4.59
N SER A 244 -23.75 4.92 4.99
CA SER A 244 -22.80 5.63 4.13
C SER A 244 -22.35 4.76 2.94
N LEU A 245 -22.05 3.49 3.16
CA LEU A 245 -21.72 2.54 2.09
C LEU A 245 -22.87 2.38 1.10
N GLU A 246 -24.12 2.25 1.57
CA GLU A 246 -25.28 2.22 0.68
C GLU A 246 -25.46 3.51 -0.13
N ALA A 247 -25.13 4.66 0.45
CA ALA A 247 -25.17 5.92 -0.27
C ALA A 247 -24.03 6.00 -1.31
N PHE A 248 -22.85 5.48 -0.97
CA PHE A 248 -21.72 5.38 -1.88
C PHE A 248 -22.01 4.42 -3.05
N HIS A 249 -22.63 3.30 -2.79
CA HIS A 249 -23.12 2.38 -3.80
C HIS A 249 -24.00 3.09 -4.85
N ARG A 250 -24.99 3.87 -4.39
CA ARG A 250 -25.83 4.68 -5.30
C ARG A 250 -25.03 5.73 -6.09
N ALA A 251 -23.99 6.31 -5.48
CA ALA A 251 -23.11 7.23 -6.19
C ALA A 251 -22.31 6.53 -7.31
N LEU A 252 -21.81 5.32 -7.07
CA LEU A 252 -21.15 4.51 -8.09
C LEU A 252 -22.09 4.17 -9.24
N MET A 253 -23.30 3.65 -8.94
CA MET A 253 -24.32 3.37 -9.96
C MET A 253 -24.63 4.60 -10.81
N THR A 254 -24.89 5.74 -10.18
CA THR A 254 -25.24 6.98 -10.86
C THR A 254 -24.09 7.51 -11.70
N THR A 255 -22.88 7.50 -11.15
CA THR A 255 -21.70 8.04 -11.82
C THR A 255 -21.33 7.20 -13.02
N PHE A 256 -21.20 5.89 -12.88
CA PHE A 256 -20.68 5.02 -13.93
C PHE A 256 -21.78 4.40 -14.81
N GLY A 257 -23.04 4.48 -14.41
CA GLY A 257 -24.15 3.82 -15.11
C GLY A 257 -24.15 2.31 -14.88
N TRP A 258 -23.56 1.84 -13.78
CA TRP A 258 -23.49 0.43 -13.43
C TRP A 258 -24.83 -0.06 -12.87
N ASP A 259 -25.11 -1.34 -13.09
CA ASP A 259 -26.15 -2.02 -12.35
C ASP A 259 -25.71 -2.33 -10.91
N ASP A 260 -26.64 -2.80 -10.10
CA ASP A 260 -26.44 -3.10 -8.69
C ASP A 260 -25.29 -4.09 -8.45
N ALA A 261 -25.25 -5.19 -9.21
CA ALA A 261 -24.21 -6.21 -9.05
C ALA A 261 -22.83 -5.70 -9.45
N THR A 262 -22.73 -4.95 -10.55
CA THR A 262 -21.48 -4.35 -11.03
C THR A 262 -20.97 -3.32 -10.03
N ALA A 263 -21.85 -2.47 -9.50
CA ALA A 263 -21.46 -1.47 -8.52
C ALA A 263 -20.88 -2.11 -7.24
N TYR A 264 -21.54 -3.14 -6.68
CA TYR A 264 -21.01 -3.88 -5.53
C TYR A 264 -19.68 -4.61 -5.83
N ALA A 265 -19.52 -5.16 -7.02
CA ALA A 265 -18.27 -5.80 -7.44
C ALA A 265 -17.09 -4.82 -7.54
N HIS A 266 -17.37 -3.52 -7.62
CA HIS A 266 -16.37 -2.45 -7.62
C HIS A 266 -16.42 -1.58 -6.35
N GLU A 267 -17.16 -1.98 -5.33
CA GLU A 267 -17.27 -1.26 -4.06
C GLU A 267 -16.40 -1.85 -2.97
N GLY A 268 -15.93 -0.99 -2.07
CA GLY A 268 -15.14 -1.38 -0.92
C GLY A 268 -15.34 -0.51 0.31
N ALA A 269 -15.01 -1.07 1.47
CA ALA A 269 -14.96 -0.40 2.75
C ALA A 269 -13.54 -0.44 3.33
N SER A 270 -13.02 0.73 3.70
CA SER A 270 -11.79 0.87 4.49
C SER A 270 -12.16 1.42 5.85
N LEU A 271 -12.11 0.60 6.87
CA LEU A 271 -12.58 0.92 8.22
C LEU A 271 -11.43 1.43 9.11
N MET A 272 -11.73 1.75 10.38
CA MET A 272 -10.74 2.03 11.41
C MET A 272 -11.01 1.17 12.62
N ASN A 273 -10.00 0.50 13.16
CA ASN A 273 -10.16 -0.35 14.33
C ASN A 273 -10.00 0.43 15.64
N GLY A 274 -10.86 0.16 16.61
CA GLY A 274 -10.81 0.77 17.93
C GLY A 274 -11.18 2.25 17.93
N ARG A 275 -10.48 3.08 18.72
CA ARG A 275 -10.73 4.51 18.81
C ARG A 275 -10.37 5.23 17.52
N SER A 276 -11.32 5.98 16.96
CA SER A 276 -11.09 6.86 15.80
C SER A 276 -10.46 8.19 16.20
N ASP A 277 -9.99 8.98 15.22
CA ASP A 277 -9.43 10.31 15.47
C ASP A 277 -10.47 11.32 15.96
N ALA A 278 -11.75 11.11 15.63
CA ALA A 278 -12.86 11.93 16.11
C ALA A 278 -13.44 11.43 17.46
N GLY A 279 -12.98 10.27 17.94
CA GLY A 279 -13.27 9.79 19.30
C GLY A 279 -14.31 8.68 19.39
N GLU A 280 -14.84 8.17 18.30
CA GLU A 280 -15.71 7.00 18.28
C GLU A 280 -14.89 5.73 18.56
N TYR A 281 -15.59 4.66 18.97
CA TYR A 281 -14.97 3.37 19.26
C TYR A 281 -15.60 2.28 18.40
N TYR A 282 -14.87 1.82 17.39
CA TYR A 282 -15.28 0.69 16.55
C TYR A 282 -14.72 -0.61 17.13
N ARG A 283 -15.61 -1.40 17.69
CA ARG A 283 -15.29 -2.69 18.28
C ARG A 283 -15.38 -3.80 17.24
N GLN A 284 -14.94 -4.98 17.63
CA GLN A 284 -15.00 -6.18 16.78
C GLN A 284 -16.42 -6.45 16.25
N GLN A 285 -17.45 -6.23 17.07
CA GLN A 285 -18.85 -6.39 16.67
C GLN A 285 -19.30 -5.38 15.62
N ASP A 286 -18.81 -4.14 15.69
CA ASP A 286 -19.15 -3.10 14.72
C ASP A 286 -18.52 -3.43 13.34
N MET A 287 -17.24 -3.80 13.35
CA MET A 287 -16.56 -4.23 12.13
C MET A 287 -17.11 -5.56 11.59
N GLN A 288 -17.58 -6.46 12.48
CA GLN A 288 -18.28 -7.68 12.06
C GLN A 288 -19.59 -7.37 11.33
N ALA A 289 -20.38 -6.42 11.82
CA ALA A 289 -21.63 -6.02 11.17
C ALA A 289 -21.38 -5.47 9.75
N VAL A 290 -20.36 -4.62 9.59
CA VAL A 290 -19.97 -4.12 8.26
C VAL A 290 -19.40 -5.26 7.38
N LEU A 291 -18.66 -6.22 7.94
CA LEU A 291 -18.20 -7.40 7.21
C LEU A 291 -19.37 -8.23 6.67
N ASP A 292 -20.36 -8.51 7.50
CA ASP A 292 -21.52 -9.31 7.12
C ASP A 292 -22.33 -8.61 6.01
N TYR A 293 -22.47 -7.29 6.12
CA TYR A 293 -23.04 -6.46 5.05
C TYR A 293 -22.24 -6.57 3.75
N ALA A 294 -20.93 -6.36 3.80
CA ALA A 294 -20.04 -6.40 2.63
C ALA A 294 -20.06 -7.78 1.94
N LEU A 295 -20.03 -8.85 2.72
CA LEU A 295 -20.15 -10.23 2.22
C LEU A 295 -21.50 -10.49 1.57
N GLY A 296 -22.59 -10.05 2.23
CA GLY A 296 -23.96 -10.23 1.71
C GLY A 296 -24.22 -9.47 0.41
N ARG A 297 -23.48 -8.38 0.17
CA ARG A 297 -23.61 -7.54 -1.03
C ARG A 297 -22.60 -7.88 -2.13
N GLY A 298 -21.54 -8.62 -1.81
CA GLY A 298 -20.52 -8.99 -2.80
C GLY A 298 -19.45 -7.93 -3.02
N PHE A 299 -19.12 -7.17 -1.99
CA PHE A 299 -18.01 -6.19 -2.05
C PHE A 299 -16.72 -6.86 -2.50
N SER A 300 -15.92 -6.09 -3.26
CA SER A 300 -14.57 -6.51 -3.69
C SER A 300 -13.47 -6.11 -2.71
N ARG A 301 -13.76 -5.23 -1.72
CA ARG A 301 -12.80 -4.79 -0.72
C ARG A 301 -13.43 -4.63 0.66
N TYR A 302 -12.70 -5.12 1.67
CA TYR A 302 -12.97 -4.91 3.10
C TYR A 302 -11.63 -4.89 3.83
N THR A 303 -11.24 -3.73 4.33
CA THR A 303 -9.94 -3.50 4.96
C THR A 303 -10.05 -2.51 6.12
N PHE A 304 -8.95 -2.23 6.82
CA PHE A 304 -8.96 -1.27 7.92
C PHE A 304 -7.60 -0.62 8.18
N TRP A 305 -7.65 0.57 8.76
CA TRP A 305 -6.57 1.29 9.40
C TRP A 305 -6.60 1.04 10.91
N SER A 306 -5.61 0.35 11.56
CA SER A 306 -4.49 -0.27 10.94
C SER A 306 -4.03 -1.51 11.74
N LEU A 307 -3.24 -2.34 11.13
CA LEU A 307 -2.67 -3.54 11.73
C LEU A 307 -1.75 -3.21 12.92
N ASN A 308 -0.99 -2.09 12.86
CA ASN A 308 -0.16 -1.61 13.96
C ASN A 308 -0.97 -1.43 15.25
N ARG A 309 -2.26 -1.14 15.13
CA ARG A 309 -3.18 -0.91 16.22
C ARG A 309 -3.97 -2.14 16.65
N ASP A 310 -3.83 -3.28 15.95
CA ASP A 310 -4.68 -4.46 16.17
C ASP A 310 -4.25 -5.28 17.41
N ARG A 311 -4.21 -4.58 18.52
CA ARG A 311 -3.94 -5.10 19.87
C ARG A 311 -4.54 -4.17 20.93
N GLN A 312 -4.81 -4.73 22.11
CA GLN A 312 -5.25 -3.94 23.25
C GLN A 312 -4.10 -3.05 23.74
N CYS A 313 -4.42 -1.86 24.24
CA CYS A 313 -3.43 -0.99 24.89
C CYS A 313 -3.04 -1.53 26.26
N ASP A 314 -1.74 -1.43 26.62
CA ASP A 314 -1.24 -1.80 27.94
C ASP A 314 -1.68 -0.82 29.03
N GLN A 315 -1.96 0.43 28.63
CA GLN A 315 -2.41 1.49 29.52
C GLN A 315 -3.88 1.79 29.33
N PRO A 316 -4.59 2.30 30.35
CA PRO A 316 -5.96 2.78 30.19
C PRO A 316 -6.07 3.80 29.05
N ASP A 317 -7.23 3.83 28.41
CA ASP A 317 -7.52 4.78 27.34
C ASP A 317 -7.32 6.23 27.80
N SER A 318 -6.43 6.93 27.14
CA SER A 318 -6.07 8.33 27.42
C SER A 318 -7.05 9.35 26.82
N GLY A 319 -8.05 8.89 26.08
CA GLY A 319 -8.91 9.75 25.28
C GLY A 319 -8.24 10.30 24.00
N GLN A 320 -7.05 9.77 23.64
CA GLN A 320 -6.33 10.09 22.41
C GLN A 320 -6.20 8.84 21.54
N THR A 321 -6.24 9.01 20.23
CA THR A 321 -6.01 7.92 19.29
C THR A 321 -4.55 7.49 19.35
N SER A 322 -4.33 6.18 19.48
CA SER A 322 -2.99 5.59 19.47
C SER A 322 -2.65 5.02 18.08
N GLY A 323 -1.42 5.21 17.64
CA GLY A 323 -0.88 4.56 16.44
C GLY A 323 -0.43 3.11 16.66
N THR A 324 -0.44 2.62 17.91
CA THR A 324 0.14 1.32 18.27
C THR A 324 -0.82 0.36 18.98
N CYS A 325 -2.02 0.80 19.33
CA CYS A 325 -3.06 -0.03 19.95
C CYS A 325 -4.45 0.55 19.71
N SER A 326 -5.50 -0.24 19.88
CA SER A 326 -6.87 0.11 19.45
C SER A 326 -7.69 0.90 20.48
N SER A 327 -7.27 0.95 21.73
CA SER A 327 -8.05 1.50 22.87
C SER A 327 -9.37 0.79 23.14
N VAL A 328 -9.55 -0.43 22.62
CA VAL A 328 -10.70 -1.30 22.96
C VAL A 328 -10.22 -2.66 23.48
N PRO A 329 -11.01 -3.34 24.33
CA PRO A 329 -10.69 -4.70 24.76
C PRO A 329 -10.66 -5.66 23.56
N GLN A 330 -9.55 -6.37 23.39
CA GLN A 330 -9.40 -7.35 22.32
C GLN A 330 -8.26 -8.34 22.60
N GLN A 331 -8.24 -9.46 21.86
CA GLN A 331 -7.06 -10.27 21.70
C GLN A 331 -6.25 -9.75 20.49
N PRO A 332 -4.94 -10.02 20.44
CA PRO A 332 -4.13 -9.68 19.28
C PRO A 332 -4.77 -10.19 17.98
N TRP A 333 -4.80 -9.32 16.98
CA TRP A 333 -5.27 -9.60 15.62
C TRP A 333 -6.76 -9.93 15.47
N ASP A 334 -7.62 -9.52 16.42
CA ASP A 334 -9.06 -9.78 16.32
C ASP A 334 -9.69 -9.12 15.09
N PHE A 335 -9.24 -7.91 14.72
CA PHE A 335 -9.71 -7.24 13.51
C PHE A 335 -9.11 -7.84 12.23
N THR A 336 -7.84 -8.26 12.26
CA THR A 336 -7.20 -8.94 11.13
C THR A 336 -7.87 -10.27 10.79
N LYS A 337 -8.39 -10.99 11.78
CA LYS A 337 -9.18 -12.21 11.53
C LYS A 337 -10.45 -11.92 10.72
N LEU A 338 -11.02 -10.72 10.81
CA LEU A 338 -12.19 -10.33 10.00
C LEU A 338 -11.81 -10.14 8.53
N THR A 339 -10.66 -9.53 8.24
CA THR A 339 -10.17 -9.40 6.86
C THR A 339 -9.81 -10.77 6.26
N ALA A 340 -9.20 -11.67 7.03
CA ALA A 340 -8.95 -13.04 6.59
C ALA A 340 -10.26 -13.79 6.27
N ARG A 341 -11.31 -13.59 7.06
CA ARG A 341 -12.65 -14.14 6.77
C ARG A 341 -13.24 -13.56 5.50
N PHE A 342 -13.12 -12.26 5.26
CA PHE A 342 -13.54 -11.65 4.01
C PHE A 342 -12.85 -12.29 2.81
N ALA A 343 -11.52 -12.45 2.88
CA ALA A 343 -10.72 -13.02 1.78
C ALA A 343 -11.11 -14.49 1.46
N THR A 344 -11.49 -15.26 2.48
CA THR A 344 -11.78 -16.69 2.34
C THR A 344 -13.26 -17.03 2.16
N ALA A 345 -14.16 -16.05 2.34
CA ALA A 345 -15.59 -16.27 2.16
C ALA A 345 -15.95 -16.59 0.71
N ALA A 346 -16.88 -17.49 0.51
CA ALA A 346 -17.45 -17.74 -0.82
C ALA A 346 -18.13 -16.46 -1.36
N PRO A 347 -18.02 -16.17 -2.66
CA PRO A 347 -18.80 -15.10 -3.25
C PRO A 347 -20.30 -15.35 -3.02
N PRO A 348 -21.12 -14.29 -2.91
CA PRO A 348 -22.56 -14.46 -2.77
C PRO A 348 -23.12 -15.26 -3.96
N ALA A 349 -24.09 -16.12 -3.67
CA ALA A 349 -24.79 -16.85 -4.73
C ALA A 349 -25.41 -15.84 -5.71
N PRO A 350 -25.34 -16.08 -7.04
CA PRO A 350 -25.99 -15.22 -7.99
C PRO A 350 -27.47 -15.07 -7.65
N ALA A 351 -27.98 -13.84 -7.68
CA ALA A 351 -29.39 -13.57 -7.42
C ALA A 351 -30.24 -14.47 -8.33
N GLN A 352 -31.11 -15.27 -7.72
CA GLN A 352 -32.05 -16.06 -8.52
C GLN A 352 -32.97 -15.09 -9.27
N PRO A 353 -33.21 -15.29 -10.57
CA PRO A 353 -34.17 -14.49 -11.29
C PRO A 353 -35.51 -14.58 -10.58
N VAL A 354 -36.08 -13.43 -10.22
CA VAL A 354 -37.41 -13.36 -9.64
C VAL A 354 -38.34 -14.02 -10.66
N ALA A 355 -38.91 -15.16 -10.31
CA ALA A 355 -39.90 -15.81 -11.13
C ALA A 355 -41.05 -14.81 -11.33
N GLY A 356 -41.19 -14.30 -12.53
CA GLY A 356 -42.23 -13.35 -12.90
C GLY A 356 -43.60 -13.95 -12.61
N GLY A 357 -44.31 -13.29 -11.70
CA GLY A 357 -45.73 -13.55 -11.45
C GLY A 357 -46.57 -12.84 -12.50
#